data_82b333796471d7b6947647bab90ebb74
#
_entry.id   82b333796471d7b6947647bab90ebb74
#
_cell.length_a   1.000
_cell.length_b   1.000
_cell.length_c   1.000
_cell.angle_alpha   90.00
_cell.angle_beta   90.00
_cell.angle_gamma   90.00
#
_symmetry.space_group_name_H-M   'P 1'
#
loop_
_entity.id
_entity.type
_entity.pdbx_description
1 polymer ?
#
loop_
_entity_poly.entity_id
_entity_poly.type
_entity_poly.pdbx_seq_one_letter_code
_entity_poly.pdbx_strand_id
1 'polypeptide(L)'
;PKAITIAEEVSGMPGLAAKVEDGGYGFDYRMAMNIPDYWIKTIKEKIDEDWKPSSMFWEVTNRRQDEKTISYAESHDQALVGDKTIVFRLIDADMYWHMQKGDENYIVNRGIALHKMIRLLTSSTINGGYLNFMGNEFGHPEWIDFPREGNGWSCKYARRQWDLVDNKNLAYHYMGDFDEEMLKVI
;
A
#
# COMPACT_ATOMS: atom_id res chain seq x y z
N PRO A 1 -20.96 8.38 -20.12
CA PRO A 1 -20.24 7.98 -18.91
C PRO A 1 -19.33 9.12 -18.49
N LYS A 2 -19.31 9.44 -17.20
CA LYS A 2 -18.37 10.43 -16.68
C LYS A 2 -17.02 9.70 -16.43
N ALA A 3 -15.97 10.16 -17.08
CA ALA A 3 -14.62 9.71 -16.72
C ALA A 3 -14.25 10.29 -15.36
N ILE A 4 -13.50 9.52 -14.59
CA ILE A 4 -12.86 9.98 -13.35
C ILE A 4 -11.41 10.33 -13.70
N THR A 5 -10.96 11.49 -13.26
CA THR A 5 -9.59 11.97 -13.48
C THR A 5 -8.85 12.05 -12.14
N ILE A 6 -7.63 11.49 -12.10
CA ILE A 6 -6.80 11.45 -10.89
C ILE A 6 -5.44 12.07 -11.23
N ALA A 7 -5.07 13.14 -10.54
CA ALA A 7 -3.78 13.78 -10.72
C ALA A 7 -2.71 13.04 -9.91
N GLU A 8 -1.64 12.62 -10.57
CA GLU A 8 -0.42 12.13 -9.95
C GLU A 8 0.64 13.22 -10.03
N GLU A 9 0.99 13.79 -8.87
CA GLU A 9 1.89 14.93 -8.84
C GLU A 9 2.55 15.02 -7.44
N VAL A 10 3.87 15.12 -7.42
CA VAL A 10 4.71 14.99 -6.21
C VAL A 10 5.05 16.32 -5.55
N SER A 11 4.95 17.48 -6.26
CA SER A 11 5.37 18.77 -5.72
C SER A 11 4.45 19.32 -4.62
N GLY A 12 3.29 18.73 -4.42
CA GLY A 12 2.28 19.24 -3.50
C GLY A 12 1.57 20.51 -4.00
N MET A 13 1.60 20.77 -5.31
CA MET A 13 0.95 21.91 -5.95
C MET A 13 -0.52 22.02 -5.53
N PRO A 14 -0.99 23.19 -5.06
CA PRO A 14 -2.39 23.38 -4.68
C PRO A 14 -3.31 23.44 -5.90
N GLY A 15 -4.59 23.08 -5.69
CA GLY A 15 -5.65 23.28 -6.67
C GLY A 15 -5.76 22.19 -7.73
N LEU A 16 -4.99 21.10 -7.68
CA LEU A 16 -5.09 20.05 -8.69
C LEU A 16 -6.49 19.44 -8.74
N ALA A 17 -7.04 19.07 -7.58
CA ALA A 17 -8.38 18.50 -7.47
C ALA A 17 -9.43 19.51 -6.97
N ALA A 18 -9.13 20.80 -7.06
CA ALA A 18 -10.10 21.86 -6.85
C ALA A 18 -10.83 22.17 -8.16
N LYS A 19 -12.05 22.69 -8.05
CA LYS A 19 -12.86 23.04 -9.22
C LYS A 19 -12.26 24.16 -10.05
N VAL A 20 -12.47 24.11 -11.35
CA VAL A 20 -12.01 25.17 -12.27
C VAL A 20 -12.62 26.54 -11.93
N GLU A 21 -13.88 26.56 -11.52
CA GLU A 21 -14.59 27.76 -11.08
C GLU A 21 -13.99 28.44 -9.85
N ASP A 22 -13.31 27.64 -9.01
CA ASP A 22 -12.60 28.09 -7.81
C ASP A 22 -11.09 28.35 -8.07
N GLY A 23 -10.68 28.32 -9.34
CA GLY A 23 -9.31 28.55 -9.77
C GLY A 23 -8.42 27.30 -9.76
N GLY A 24 -9.01 26.12 -9.61
CA GLY A 24 -8.31 24.83 -9.66
C GLY A 24 -8.15 24.28 -11.08
N TYR A 25 -7.50 23.11 -11.17
CA TYR A 25 -7.26 22.42 -12.44
C TYR A 25 -8.39 21.47 -12.84
N GLY A 26 -9.30 21.15 -11.92
CA GLY A 26 -10.51 20.39 -12.19
C GLY A 26 -10.34 18.87 -12.28
N PHE A 27 -9.27 18.31 -11.74
CA PHE A 27 -9.21 16.86 -11.53
C PHE A 27 -10.22 16.45 -10.46
N ASP A 28 -10.77 15.25 -10.57
CA ASP A 28 -11.70 14.73 -9.57
C ASP A 28 -10.98 14.36 -8.26
N TYR A 29 -9.74 13.87 -8.35
CA TYR A 29 -8.91 13.45 -7.24
C TYR A 29 -7.44 13.76 -7.49
N ARG A 30 -6.66 13.74 -6.43
CA ARG A 30 -5.19 13.70 -6.49
C ARG A 30 -4.65 12.54 -5.65
N MET A 31 -3.46 12.03 -5.99
CA MET A 31 -2.77 11.02 -5.21
C MET A 31 -2.22 11.60 -3.90
N ALA A 32 -2.44 10.89 -2.78
CA ALA A 32 -1.89 11.28 -1.46
C ALA A 32 -0.47 10.70 -1.30
N MET A 33 0.49 11.25 -2.02
CA MET A 33 1.85 10.69 -2.15
C MET A 33 2.68 10.76 -0.86
N ASN A 34 2.29 11.61 0.10
CA ASN A 34 2.92 11.67 1.42
C ASN A 34 2.72 10.38 2.24
N ILE A 35 1.61 9.68 2.06
CA ILE A 35 1.24 8.52 2.89
C ILE A 35 2.20 7.33 2.69
N PRO A 36 2.46 6.84 1.46
CA PRO A 36 3.40 5.76 1.26
C PRO A 36 4.82 6.12 1.70
N ASP A 37 5.27 7.34 1.47
CA ASP A 37 6.58 7.81 1.91
C ASP A 37 6.71 7.78 3.44
N TYR A 38 5.65 8.20 4.13
CA TYR A 38 5.59 8.13 5.58
C TYR A 38 5.70 6.68 6.09
N TRP A 39 4.95 5.74 5.51
CA TRP A 39 4.99 4.35 5.94
C TRP A 39 6.35 3.72 5.70
N ILE A 40 6.94 3.92 4.52
CA ILE A 40 8.27 3.40 4.20
C ILE A 40 9.33 3.98 5.14
N LYS A 41 9.30 5.28 5.36
CA LYS A 41 10.23 5.94 6.28
C LYS A 41 10.07 5.41 7.71
N THR A 42 8.84 5.26 8.17
CA THR A 42 8.56 4.74 9.51
C THR A 42 9.09 3.32 9.68
N ILE A 43 8.83 2.43 8.73
CA ILE A 43 9.31 1.04 8.77
C ILE A 43 10.84 0.96 8.73
N LYS A 44 11.50 1.83 7.96
CA LYS A 44 12.96 1.80 7.77
C LYS A 44 13.74 2.41 8.93
N GLU A 45 13.19 3.44 9.56
CA GLU A 45 13.94 4.29 10.47
C GLU A 45 13.55 4.13 11.95
N LYS A 46 12.43 3.47 12.24
CA LYS A 46 11.90 3.36 13.61
C LYS A 46 11.64 1.92 14.01
N ILE A 47 11.95 1.62 15.25
CA ILE A 47 11.45 0.41 15.93
C ILE A 47 9.97 0.61 16.30
N ASP A 48 9.22 -0.45 16.53
CA ASP A 48 7.77 -0.40 16.73
C ASP A 48 7.36 0.46 17.92
N GLU A 49 8.14 0.45 18.98
CA GLU A 49 7.92 1.22 20.21
C GLU A 49 7.98 2.73 19.99
N ASP A 50 8.65 3.17 18.92
CA ASP A 50 8.76 4.59 18.53
C ASP A 50 7.64 5.03 17.58
N TRP A 51 6.75 4.13 17.19
CA TRP A 51 5.61 4.48 16.34
C TRP A 51 4.55 5.22 17.16
N LYS A 52 4.37 6.50 16.85
CA LYS A 52 3.45 7.37 17.58
C LYS A 52 2.09 7.43 16.89
N PRO A 53 1.00 6.95 17.50
CA PRO A 53 -0.35 6.98 16.92
C PRO A 53 -0.78 8.36 16.44
N SER A 54 -0.43 9.42 17.20
CA SER A 54 -0.73 10.80 16.82
C SER A 54 -0.04 11.23 15.52
N SER A 55 1.21 10.81 15.30
CA SER A 55 1.93 11.09 14.06
C SER A 55 1.36 10.30 12.89
N MET A 56 0.99 9.03 13.12
CA MET A 56 0.34 8.22 12.08
C MET A 56 -0.99 8.86 11.65
N PHE A 57 -1.85 9.22 12.61
CA PHE A 57 -3.14 9.84 12.33
C PHE A 57 -2.96 11.17 11.60
N TRP A 58 -2.03 12.01 12.06
CA TRP A 58 -1.71 13.27 11.40
C TRP A 58 -1.34 13.04 9.92
N GLU A 59 -0.42 12.13 9.65
CA GLU A 59 0.11 11.93 8.30
C GLU A 59 -0.95 11.39 7.32
N VAL A 60 -1.75 10.41 7.75
CA VAL A 60 -2.81 9.84 6.89
C VAL A 60 -4.00 10.79 6.70
N THR A 61 -4.12 11.83 7.53
CA THR A 61 -5.18 12.86 7.43
C THR A 61 -4.67 14.23 6.97
N ASN A 62 -3.35 14.38 6.80
CA ASN A 62 -2.72 15.63 6.35
C ASN A 62 -2.97 15.86 4.86
N ARG A 63 -4.03 16.56 4.56
CA ARG A 63 -4.48 16.87 3.21
C ARG A 63 -5.20 18.21 3.14
N ARG A 64 -5.34 18.77 1.94
CA ARG A 64 -6.13 19.98 1.72
C ARG A 64 -7.61 19.67 1.86
N GLN A 65 -8.38 20.57 2.46
CA GLN A 65 -9.80 20.37 2.71
C GLN A 65 -10.64 20.49 1.43
N ASP A 66 -10.17 21.27 0.48
CA ASP A 66 -10.81 21.58 -0.81
C ASP A 66 -10.48 20.56 -1.91
N GLU A 67 -9.59 19.60 -1.65
CA GLU A 67 -9.17 18.59 -2.61
C GLU A 67 -9.48 17.18 -2.10
N LYS A 68 -10.09 16.35 -2.94
CA LYS A 68 -10.26 14.92 -2.68
C LYS A 68 -9.00 14.15 -3.03
N THR A 69 -8.65 13.18 -2.20
CA THR A 69 -7.44 12.38 -2.38
C THR A 69 -7.74 10.91 -2.59
N ILE A 70 -6.88 10.25 -3.35
CA ILE A 70 -6.75 8.80 -3.36
C ILE A 70 -5.62 8.44 -2.41
N SER A 71 -5.98 7.80 -1.28
CA SER A 71 -5.02 7.34 -0.27
C SER A 71 -4.53 5.94 -0.59
N TYR A 72 -3.26 5.64 -0.26
CA TYR A 72 -2.68 4.33 -0.49
C TYR A 72 -1.47 4.10 0.41
N ALA A 73 -1.22 2.86 0.78
CA ALA A 73 -0.05 2.50 1.60
C ALA A 73 1.20 2.33 0.74
N GLU A 74 1.05 1.73 -0.44
CA GLU A 74 2.09 1.60 -1.47
C GLU A 74 1.45 1.44 -2.85
N SER A 75 2.20 1.80 -3.88
CA SER A 75 1.88 1.57 -5.28
C SER A 75 3.02 0.80 -5.97
N HIS A 76 3.01 0.76 -7.29
CA HIS A 76 4.13 0.23 -8.07
C HIS A 76 5.43 1.00 -7.82
N ASP A 77 5.38 2.30 -7.52
CA ASP A 77 6.59 3.09 -7.28
C ASP A 77 7.37 2.57 -6.08
N GLN A 78 6.69 2.31 -4.97
CA GLN A 78 7.34 1.81 -3.77
C GLN A 78 7.72 0.34 -3.91
N ALA A 79 6.83 -0.45 -4.53
CA ALA A 79 7.01 -1.89 -4.64
C ALA A 79 8.02 -2.31 -5.72
N LEU A 80 8.17 -1.54 -6.80
CA LEU A 80 9.04 -1.84 -7.94
C LEU A 80 10.26 -0.94 -7.99
N VAL A 81 10.04 0.38 -8.03
CA VAL A 81 11.12 1.36 -8.13
C VAL A 81 11.83 1.53 -6.79
N GLY A 82 11.07 1.46 -5.72
CA GLY A 82 11.57 1.58 -4.34
C GLY A 82 12.18 0.30 -3.77
N ASP A 83 12.34 -0.78 -4.55
CA ASP A 83 13.09 -1.99 -4.20
C ASP A 83 12.31 -3.08 -3.46
N LYS A 84 11.39 -2.77 -2.53
CA LYS A 84 10.68 -3.79 -1.72
C LYS A 84 9.24 -3.39 -1.42
N THR A 85 8.35 -4.37 -1.36
CA THR A 85 6.99 -4.18 -0.83
C THR A 85 7.01 -3.88 0.67
N ILE A 86 5.96 -3.24 1.18
CA ILE A 86 5.81 -2.98 2.63
C ILE A 86 5.91 -4.28 3.43
N VAL A 87 5.21 -5.32 3.01
CA VAL A 87 5.23 -6.60 3.72
C VAL A 87 6.63 -7.22 3.74
N PHE A 88 7.37 -7.12 2.64
CA PHE A 88 8.74 -7.62 2.60
C PHE A 88 9.69 -6.80 3.47
N ARG A 89 9.46 -5.49 3.59
CA ARG A 89 10.21 -4.65 4.54
C ARG A 89 9.94 -5.01 6.00
N LEU A 90 8.73 -5.47 6.31
CA LEU A 90 8.33 -5.85 7.67
C LEU A 90 8.82 -7.24 8.09
N ILE A 91 8.94 -8.17 7.15
CA ILE A 91 9.19 -9.60 7.42
C ILE A 91 10.55 -10.06 6.85
N ASP A 92 10.94 -9.55 5.67
CA ASP A 92 12.14 -9.93 4.94
C ASP A 92 12.17 -11.44 4.60
N ALA A 93 13.35 -12.06 4.66
CA ALA A 93 13.60 -13.44 4.23
C ALA A 93 12.74 -14.50 4.94
N ASP A 94 12.24 -14.22 6.14
CA ASP A 94 11.36 -15.11 6.88
C ASP A 94 10.07 -15.45 6.12
N MET A 95 9.66 -14.60 5.16
CA MET A 95 8.54 -14.91 4.25
C MET A 95 8.74 -16.18 3.43
N TYR A 96 9.97 -16.57 3.16
CA TYR A 96 10.26 -17.78 2.38
C TYR A 96 10.20 -19.07 3.19
N TRP A 97 10.30 -18.97 4.54
CA TRP A 97 10.47 -20.12 5.39
C TRP A 97 9.37 -20.30 6.43
N HIS A 98 8.72 -19.22 6.84
CA HIS A 98 7.85 -19.17 8.02
C HIS A 98 6.41 -18.73 7.73
N MET A 99 5.96 -18.79 6.49
CA MET A 99 4.59 -18.44 6.11
C MET A 99 3.62 -19.64 6.16
N GLN A 100 3.99 -20.73 6.80
CA GLN A 100 3.07 -21.84 7.01
C GLN A 100 2.11 -21.53 8.16
N LYS A 101 0.85 -21.93 7.99
CA LYS A 101 -0.16 -21.80 9.04
C LYS A 101 0.26 -22.58 10.28
N GLY A 102 0.25 -21.91 11.43
CA GLY A 102 0.65 -22.49 12.71
C GLY A 102 2.15 -22.43 12.99
N ASP A 103 2.94 -21.84 12.12
CA ASP A 103 4.32 -21.46 12.44
C ASP A 103 4.31 -20.23 13.35
N GLU A 104 4.87 -20.38 14.56
CA GLU A 104 4.90 -19.33 15.59
C GLU A 104 6.11 -18.39 15.45
N ASN A 105 6.47 -18.05 14.21
CA ASN A 105 7.54 -17.09 13.96
C ASN A 105 7.09 -15.67 14.35
N TYR A 106 7.80 -15.07 15.32
CA TYR A 106 7.48 -13.72 15.82
C TYR A 106 7.58 -12.64 14.73
N ILE A 107 8.60 -12.68 13.87
CA ILE A 107 8.83 -11.68 12.81
C ILE A 107 7.68 -11.69 11.81
N VAL A 108 7.25 -12.88 11.39
CA VAL A 108 6.12 -13.04 10.46
C VAL A 108 4.82 -12.58 11.10
N ASN A 109 4.52 -13.01 12.33
CA ASN A 109 3.28 -12.64 13.02
C ASN A 109 3.20 -11.14 13.26
N ARG A 110 4.30 -10.51 13.71
CA ARG A 110 4.42 -9.06 13.84
C ARG A 110 4.24 -8.36 12.49
N GLY A 111 4.93 -8.81 11.45
CA GLY A 111 4.87 -8.19 10.12
C GLY A 111 3.46 -8.22 9.52
N ILE A 112 2.75 -9.34 9.66
CA ILE A 112 1.35 -9.47 9.26
C ILE A 112 0.45 -8.49 10.04
N ALA A 113 0.63 -8.38 11.35
CA ALA A 113 -0.15 -7.48 12.18
C ALA A 113 0.06 -6.02 11.79
N LEU A 114 1.31 -5.60 11.60
CA LEU A 114 1.65 -4.23 11.16
C LEU A 114 1.16 -3.94 9.75
N HIS A 115 1.27 -4.89 8.82
CA HIS A 115 0.73 -4.74 7.46
C HIS A 115 -0.78 -4.48 7.49
N LYS A 116 -1.54 -5.25 8.26
CA LYS A 116 -2.98 -5.05 8.45
C LYS A 116 -3.29 -3.67 9.05
N MET A 117 -2.56 -3.27 10.08
CA MET A 117 -2.72 -1.96 10.74
C MET A 117 -2.47 -0.81 9.76
N ILE A 118 -1.39 -0.86 8.99
CA ILE A 118 -1.04 0.17 7.99
C ILE A 118 -2.18 0.31 6.97
N ARG A 119 -2.68 -0.79 6.44
CA ARG A 119 -3.76 -0.79 5.46
C ARG A 119 -5.05 -0.24 6.05
N LEU A 120 -5.42 -0.68 7.24
CA LEU A 120 -6.63 -0.21 7.93
C LEU A 120 -6.58 1.30 8.20
N LEU A 121 -5.49 1.80 8.76
CA LEU A 121 -5.35 3.24 9.02
C LEU A 121 -5.41 4.07 7.74
N THR A 122 -4.75 3.60 6.69
CA THR A 122 -4.73 4.30 5.40
C THR A 122 -6.11 4.33 4.76
N SER A 123 -6.84 3.20 4.79
CA SER A 123 -8.16 3.08 4.15
C SER A 123 -9.30 3.69 4.97
N SER A 124 -9.23 3.64 6.29
CA SER A 124 -10.30 4.17 7.17
C SER A 124 -10.30 5.70 7.29
N THR A 125 -9.25 6.38 6.85
CA THR A 125 -9.11 7.84 6.94
C THR A 125 -9.25 8.56 5.59
N ILE A 126 -9.77 7.90 4.58
CA ILE A 126 -9.95 8.46 3.23
C ILE A 126 -10.97 9.60 3.19
N ASN A 127 -10.82 10.50 2.21
CA ASN A 127 -11.82 11.52 1.87
C ASN A 127 -12.23 11.48 0.39
N GLY A 128 -11.81 10.46 -0.33
CA GLY A 128 -12.09 10.28 -1.74
C GLY A 128 -12.09 8.82 -2.13
N GLY A 129 -10.91 8.22 -2.22
CA GLY A 129 -10.78 6.82 -2.60
C GLY A 129 -9.54 6.16 -1.99
N TYR A 130 -9.46 4.85 -2.15
CA TYR A 130 -8.35 4.03 -1.73
C TYR A 130 -7.78 3.26 -2.92
N LEU A 131 -6.47 3.32 -3.12
CA LEU A 131 -5.79 2.54 -4.13
C LEU A 131 -5.09 1.35 -3.48
N ASN A 132 -5.36 0.17 -4.01
CA ASN A 132 -4.62 -1.04 -3.72
C ASN A 132 -3.76 -1.43 -4.93
N PHE A 133 -2.46 -1.57 -4.73
CA PHE A 133 -1.60 -2.18 -5.73
C PHE A 133 -1.75 -3.70 -5.68
N MET A 134 -2.07 -4.31 -6.80
CA MET A 134 -2.40 -5.74 -6.89
C MET A 134 -1.38 -6.64 -6.19
N GLY A 135 -1.87 -7.51 -5.30
CA GLY A 135 -1.04 -8.39 -4.48
C GLY A 135 -0.76 -7.86 -3.07
N ASN A 136 -0.91 -6.55 -2.83
CA ASN A 136 -0.70 -5.98 -1.50
C ASN A 136 -1.79 -6.41 -0.51
N GLU A 137 -2.99 -6.70 -1.01
CA GLU A 137 -4.13 -7.18 -0.21
C GLU A 137 -3.81 -8.45 0.56
N PHE A 138 -2.97 -9.32 0.01
CA PHE A 138 -2.52 -10.53 0.69
C PHE A 138 -1.03 -10.55 1.02
N GLY A 139 -0.31 -9.43 0.82
CA GLY A 139 1.10 -9.34 1.13
C GLY A 139 1.98 -10.15 0.20
N HIS A 140 1.78 -10.06 -1.11
CA HIS A 140 2.65 -10.74 -2.09
C HIS A 140 4.12 -10.39 -1.82
N PRO A 141 5.01 -11.40 -1.65
CA PRO A 141 6.35 -11.17 -1.13
C PRO A 141 7.31 -10.59 -2.16
N GLU A 142 7.10 -10.89 -3.42
CA GLU A 142 8.06 -10.61 -4.47
C GLU A 142 7.75 -9.32 -5.22
N TRP A 143 8.79 -8.65 -5.65
CA TRP A 143 8.72 -7.54 -6.60
C TRP A 143 8.29 -8.04 -7.98
N ILE A 144 7.84 -7.13 -8.84
CA ILE A 144 7.52 -7.44 -10.23
C ILE A 144 8.72 -7.03 -11.09
N ASP A 145 9.22 -7.94 -11.92
CA ASP A 145 10.18 -7.64 -12.97
C ASP A 145 9.48 -7.70 -14.32
N PHE A 146 9.18 -6.53 -14.88
CA PHE A 146 8.53 -6.42 -16.17
C PHE A 146 9.44 -6.95 -17.29
N PRO A 147 8.86 -7.50 -18.40
CA PRO A 147 9.62 -7.91 -19.56
C PRO A 147 10.51 -6.78 -20.08
N ARG A 148 11.80 -7.02 -20.16
CA ARG A 148 12.82 -6.09 -20.63
C ARG A 148 13.99 -6.86 -21.25
N GLU A 149 14.87 -6.17 -21.96
CA GLU A 149 16.03 -6.80 -22.61
C GLU A 149 16.89 -7.60 -21.62
N GLY A 150 17.18 -7.02 -20.44
CA GLY A 150 18.02 -7.65 -19.43
C GLY A 150 17.49 -8.94 -18.81
N ASN A 151 16.20 -9.27 -18.98
CA ASN A 151 15.63 -10.56 -18.54
C ASN A 151 15.09 -11.40 -19.72
N GLY A 152 15.53 -11.11 -20.96
CA GLY A 152 15.12 -11.82 -22.16
C GLY A 152 13.61 -11.68 -22.45
N TRP A 153 13.01 -10.55 -22.10
CA TRP A 153 11.58 -10.27 -22.28
C TRP A 153 10.67 -11.26 -21.54
N SER A 154 11.16 -11.82 -20.44
CA SER A 154 10.44 -12.81 -19.64
C SER A 154 9.29 -12.19 -18.86
N CYS A 155 8.11 -12.86 -18.90
CA CYS A 155 6.97 -12.53 -18.05
C CYS A 155 6.97 -13.30 -16.72
N LYS A 156 8.02 -14.07 -16.41
CA LYS A 156 8.03 -14.96 -15.24
C LYS A 156 7.74 -14.22 -13.95
N TYR A 157 8.37 -13.07 -13.73
CA TYR A 157 8.23 -12.25 -12.54
C TYR A 157 7.28 -11.05 -12.71
N ALA A 158 6.60 -10.97 -13.85
CA ALA A 158 5.57 -9.95 -14.09
C ALA A 158 4.17 -10.34 -13.59
N ARG A 159 4.06 -11.47 -12.90
CA ARG A 159 2.80 -12.05 -12.45
C ARG A 159 2.74 -12.12 -10.94
N ARG A 160 1.54 -11.92 -10.39
CA ARG A 160 1.25 -12.22 -8.99
C ARG A 160 0.99 -13.72 -8.83
N GLN A 161 1.45 -14.27 -7.72
CA GLN A 161 1.25 -15.67 -7.31
C GLN A 161 -0.03 -15.74 -6.47
N TRP A 162 -1.19 -15.75 -7.15
CA TRP A 162 -2.51 -15.79 -6.48
C TRP A 162 -2.73 -17.07 -5.68
N ASP A 163 -2.07 -18.16 -6.04
CA ASP A 163 -2.08 -19.42 -5.32
C ASP A 163 -1.57 -19.27 -3.87
N LEU A 164 -0.79 -18.26 -3.56
CA LEU A 164 -0.35 -17.99 -2.18
C LEU A 164 -1.52 -17.62 -1.26
N VAL A 165 -2.44 -16.76 -1.71
CA VAL A 165 -3.62 -16.36 -0.91
C VAL A 165 -4.68 -17.46 -0.90
N ASP A 166 -4.81 -18.22 -1.98
CA ASP A 166 -5.78 -19.30 -2.09
C ASP A 166 -5.41 -20.52 -1.23
N ASN A 167 -4.11 -20.69 -0.95
CA ASN A 167 -3.63 -21.79 -0.13
C ASN A 167 -3.88 -21.55 1.37
N LYS A 168 -4.90 -22.21 1.92
CA LYS A 168 -5.27 -22.09 3.35
C LYS A 168 -4.24 -22.68 4.34
N ASN A 169 -3.17 -23.29 3.86
CA ASN A 169 -2.04 -23.71 4.68
C ASN A 169 -0.93 -22.66 4.80
N LEU A 170 -1.07 -21.52 4.11
CA LEU A 170 -0.13 -20.42 4.17
C LEU A 170 -0.76 -19.20 4.86
N ALA A 171 0.06 -18.43 5.56
CA ALA A 171 -0.39 -17.25 6.31
C ALA A 171 -0.85 -16.06 5.44
N TYR A 172 -0.58 -16.09 4.14
CA TYR A 172 -1.05 -15.06 3.19
C TYR A 172 -2.57 -14.90 3.21
N HIS A 173 -3.32 -16.00 3.39
CA HIS A 173 -4.79 -15.92 3.45
C HIS A 173 -5.29 -15.07 4.62
N TYR A 174 -4.55 -14.96 5.74
CA TYR A 174 -4.94 -14.09 6.86
C TYR A 174 -4.92 -12.60 6.50
N MET A 175 -4.07 -12.21 5.56
CA MET A 175 -4.04 -10.84 5.04
C MET A 175 -5.15 -10.63 4.02
N GLY A 176 -5.38 -11.59 3.13
CA GLY A 176 -6.46 -11.55 2.16
C GLY A 176 -7.85 -11.52 2.81
N ASP A 177 -8.09 -12.42 3.79
CA ASP A 177 -9.34 -12.45 4.55
C ASP A 177 -9.56 -11.13 5.32
N PHE A 178 -8.48 -10.56 5.87
CA PHE A 178 -8.54 -9.26 6.53
C PHE A 178 -8.89 -8.13 5.55
N ASP A 179 -8.30 -8.12 4.37
CA ASP A 179 -8.58 -7.11 3.35
C ASP A 179 -10.04 -7.14 2.91
N GLU A 180 -10.59 -8.34 2.68
CA GLU A 180 -12.01 -8.51 2.36
C GLU A 180 -12.92 -7.94 3.44
N GLU A 181 -12.67 -8.25 4.72
CA GLU A 181 -13.46 -7.73 5.84
C GLU A 181 -13.25 -6.22 6.04
N MET A 182 -12.04 -5.72 5.86
CA MET A 182 -11.74 -4.29 5.93
C MET A 182 -12.56 -3.51 4.89
N LEU A 183 -12.61 -3.98 3.64
CA LEU A 183 -13.36 -3.32 2.57
C LEU A 183 -14.88 -3.32 2.77
N LYS A 184 -15.40 -4.24 3.59
CA LYS A 184 -16.83 -4.26 3.96
C LYS A 184 -17.19 -3.19 5.01
N VAL A 185 -16.20 -2.70 5.73
CA VAL A 185 -16.40 -1.76 6.86
C VAL A 185 -16.17 -0.31 6.45
N ILE A 186 -15.32 -0.06 5.45
CA ILE A 186 -15.00 1.28 4.95
C ILE A 186 -15.90 1.65 3.77
#